data_e6c9c367b77396139a969489f54f0bb6
#
_entry.id   e6c9c367b77396139a969489f54f0bb6
#
_cell.length_a   1.000
_cell.length_b   1.000
_cell.length_c   1.000
_cell.angle_alpha   90.00
_cell.angle_beta   90.00
_cell.angle_gamma   90.00
#
_symmetry.space_group_name_H-M   'P 1'
#
loop_
_entity.id
_entity.type
_entity.pdbx_description
1 polymer ?
#
loop_
_entity_poly.entity_id
_entity_poly.type
_entity_poly.pdbx_seq_one_letter_code
_entity_poly.pdbx_strand_id
1 'polypeptide(L)'
;MDIASAKQQIKNTVQIYLQKDALGRYRLPLVHQRPIFLLGAPGLGKTAIMQQVADEMGLGLVSYSMTHHTRQSALGLPVIVEKEYGGKHYQVSEYTMSEIIASVYDCMRTTGKTQGILFLDEINCVSETLSPAMLLFLQYKVFGGHQIPEGWVVVTAGNPPRFNKSVREFDAATRDRLKVIEVEPSYEAWKAYALEHGVSRSVISYLDIRPEDFYKVETTVDGLTVVTPRAWEDLSEILQYHEELGLAVSEELTTQYLQNKQVARDFAIYYELYQKYRQAYNIDAILQGVWDEDVLTQARSAKMDERMSLVSLLLEAVFLQMERCTLRHDALRLIAATLKAQRGTLDVPGDALTALAGLEDNWRAEANKAPSARQKVYLDLLSLTAQWHGELSGSTPFSAFKACYQRSVADLQAEVAETQKKLGNLLRFLQEAFGKGTELSMAVNDLTVAPVATAFLGQFLSTDYFAASRDLQLHRQSEQLLHQIDLTGLV
;
A
#
# COMPACT_ATOMS: atom_id res chain seq x y z
N MET A 1 -11.46 13.15 -7.48
CA MET A 1 -11.20 12.74 -6.08
C MET A 1 -9.86 12.01 -6.00
N ASP A 2 -9.22 12.00 -4.82
CA ASP A 2 -7.98 11.25 -4.62
C ASP A 2 -8.19 9.71 -4.67
N ILE A 3 -7.09 8.95 -4.78
CA ILE A 3 -7.11 7.50 -4.96
C ILE A 3 -7.66 6.75 -3.72
N ALA A 4 -7.45 7.26 -2.50
CA ALA A 4 -7.95 6.64 -1.29
C ALA A 4 -9.47 6.79 -1.18
N SER A 5 -10.00 7.97 -1.48
CA SER A 5 -11.44 8.23 -1.60
C SER A 5 -12.09 7.37 -2.70
N ALA A 6 -11.41 7.21 -3.84
CA ALA A 6 -11.87 6.33 -4.93
C ALA A 6 -11.94 4.87 -4.48
N LYS A 7 -10.90 4.36 -3.79
CA LYS A 7 -10.88 3.03 -3.18
C LYS A 7 -12.07 2.81 -2.25
N GLN A 8 -12.36 3.76 -1.36
CA GLN A 8 -13.50 3.66 -0.45
C GLN A 8 -14.84 3.65 -1.18
N GLN A 9 -15.00 4.47 -2.23
CA GLN A 9 -16.21 4.46 -3.06
C GLN A 9 -16.41 3.14 -3.81
N ILE A 10 -15.33 2.51 -4.27
CA ILE A 10 -15.38 1.19 -4.89
C ILE A 10 -15.83 0.15 -3.87
N LYS A 11 -15.21 0.11 -2.68
CA LYS A 11 -15.59 -0.81 -1.60
C LYS A 11 -17.07 -0.69 -1.25
N ASN A 12 -17.57 0.53 -1.04
CA ASN A 12 -18.96 0.79 -0.75
C ASN A 12 -19.89 0.27 -1.86
N THR A 13 -19.51 0.51 -3.13
CA THR A 13 -20.31 0.06 -4.29
C THR A 13 -20.32 -1.45 -4.40
N VAL A 14 -19.16 -2.09 -4.28
CA VAL A 14 -19.03 -3.56 -4.30
C VAL A 14 -19.84 -4.17 -3.16
N GLN A 15 -19.76 -3.62 -1.96
CA GLN A 15 -20.55 -4.08 -0.81
C GLN A 15 -22.05 -4.00 -1.07
N ILE A 16 -22.54 -2.91 -1.69
CA ILE A 16 -23.96 -2.75 -2.06
C ILE A 16 -24.35 -3.79 -3.11
N TYR A 17 -23.53 -3.99 -4.16
CA TYR A 17 -23.83 -4.91 -5.26
C TYR A 17 -23.84 -6.38 -4.82
N LEU A 18 -23.06 -6.71 -3.80
CA LEU A 18 -22.97 -8.06 -3.24
C LEU A 18 -23.98 -8.34 -2.13
N GLN A 19 -24.84 -7.37 -1.75
CA GLN A 19 -25.89 -7.61 -0.76
C GLN A 19 -26.93 -8.63 -1.22
N LYS A 20 -27.28 -9.57 -0.33
CA LYS A 20 -28.29 -10.59 -0.57
C LYS A 20 -29.54 -10.34 0.28
N ASP A 21 -30.69 -10.80 -0.22
CA ASP A 21 -31.95 -10.83 0.53
C ASP A 21 -31.99 -12.04 1.50
N ALA A 22 -33.08 -12.17 2.25
CA ALA A 22 -33.29 -13.29 3.16
C ALA A 22 -33.39 -14.67 2.48
N LEU A 23 -33.56 -14.70 1.17
CA LEU A 23 -33.60 -15.91 0.35
C LEU A 23 -32.24 -16.21 -0.31
N GLY A 24 -31.18 -15.43 -0.01
CA GLY A 24 -29.84 -15.60 -0.55
C GLY A 24 -29.67 -15.05 -1.99
N ARG A 25 -30.64 -14.32 -2.55
CA ARG A 25 -30.54 -13.71 -3.88
C ARG A 25 -29.97 -12.31 -3.78
N TYR A 26 -29.19 -11.89 -4.79
CA TYR A 26 -28.67 -10.53 -4.84
C TYR A 26 -29.80 -9.51 -4.91
N ARG A 27 -29.79 -8.52 -4.00
CA ARG A 27 -30.83 -7.48 -3.91
C ARG A 27 -30.87 -6.61 -5.17
N LEU A 28 -29.71 -6.37 -5.78
CA LEU A 28 -29.58 -5.64 -7.04
C LEU A 28 -29.18 -6.62 -8.15
N PRO A 29 -30.08 -6.91 -9.12
CA PRO A 29 -29.77 -7.81 -10.23
C PRO A 29 -28.55 -7.33 -11.03
N LEU A 30 -27.77 -8.25 -11.56
CA LEU A 30 -26.53 -8.01 -12.29
C LEU A 30 -26.68 -6.95 -13.41
N VAL A 31 -27.81 -6.96 -14.14
CA VAL A 31 -28.09 -6.02 -15.23
C VAL A 31 -28.27 -4.58 -14.74
N HIS A 32 -28.71 -4.39 -13.50
CA HIS A 32 -28.89 -3.06 -12.90
C HIS A 32 -27.63 -2.55 -12.19
N GLN A 33 -26.59 -3.39 -12.03
CA GLN A 33 -25.31 -2.98 -11.49
C GLN A 33 -24.53 -2.20 -12.56
N ARG A 34 -24.40 -0.89 -12.38
CA ARG A 34 -23.57 -0.07 -13.28
C ARG A 34 -22.09 -0.45 -13.12
N PRO A 35 -21.36 -0.78 -14.19
CA PRO A 35 -19.91 -0.95 -14.10
C PRO A 35 -19.25 0.32 -13.55
N ILE A 36 -18.28 0.14 -12.67
CA ILE A 36 -17.49 1.27 -12.18
C ILE A 36 -16.45 1.61 -13.25
N PHE A 37 -16.29 2.88 -13.59
CA PHE A 37 -15.26 3.35 -14.49
C PHE A 37 -14.34 4.35 -13.81
N LEU A 38 -13.09 3.94 -13.60
CA LEU A 38 -12.03 4.77 -13.03
C LEU A 38 -11.34 5.54 -14.16
N LEU A 39 -11.56 6.84 -14.21
CA LEU A 39 -10.93 7.71 -15.19
C LEU A 39 -9.85 8.54 -14.48
N GLY A 40 -8.59 8.42 -14.88
CA GLY A 40 -7.49 9.17 -14.28
C GLY A 40 -6.20 8.99 -15.05
N ALA A 41 -5.24 9.85 -14.79
CA ALA A 41 -3.91 9.80 -15.40
C ALA A 41 -3.20 8.46 -15.19
N PRO A 42 -2.24 8.09 -16.05
CA PRO A 42 -1.41 6.91 -15.83
C PRO A 42 -0.58 7.06 -14.54
N GLY A 43 -0.23 5.95 -13.89
CA GLY A 43 0.63 5.92 -12.71
C GLY A 43 -0.03 6.36 -11.39
N LEU A 44 -1.36 6.59 -11.33
CA LEU A 44 -2.08 6.95 -10.10
C LEU A 44 -2.48 5.76 -9.22
N GLY A 45 -2.08 4.53 -9.55
CA GLY A 45 -2.39 3.35 -8.75
C GLY A 45 -3.77 2.73 -8.99
N LYS A 46 -4.48 3.06 -10.10
CA LYS A 46 -5.82 2.52 -10.42
C LYS A 46 -5.88 0.98 -10.38
N THR A 47 -4.87 0.32 -10.91
CA THR A 47 -4.78 -1.16 -10.91
C THR A 47 -4.44 -1.69 -9.53
N ALA A 48 -3.52 -1.03 -8.79
CA ALA A 48 -3.09 -1.44 -7.45
C ALA A 48 -4.24 -1.44 -6.44
N ILE A 49 -5.12 -0.43 -6.47
CA ILE A 49 -6.27 -0.39 -5.55
C ILE A 49 -7.26 -1.55 -5.77
N MET A 50 -7.31 -2.16 -6.95
CA MET A 50 -8.19 -3.31 -7.21
C MET A 50 -7.74 -4.53 -6.44
N GLN A 51 -6.43 -4.80 -6.41
CA GLN A 51 -5.87 -5.88 -5.59
C GLN A 51 -6.14 -5.63 -4.11
N GLN A 52 -5.88 -4.41 -3.63
CA GLN A 52 -6.14 -4.05 -2.23
C GLN A 52 -7.61 -4.21 -1.84
N VAL A 53 -8.54 -3.75 -2.68
CA VAL A 53 -9.99 -3.91 -2.43
C VAL A 53 -10.38 -5.39 -2.38
N ALA A 54 -9.88 -6.20 -3.32
CA ALA A 54 -10.17 -7.63 -3.36
C ALA A 54 -9.63 -8.36 -2.12
N ASP A 55 -8.41 -8.03 -1.69
CA ASP A 55 -7.78 -8.63 -0.51
C ASP A 55 -8.50 -8.22 0.79
N GLU A 56 -8.79 -6.93 0.96
CA GLU A 56 -9.47 -6.41 2.16
C GLU A 56 -10.91 -6.92 2.31
N MET A 57 -11.58 -7.19 1.19
CA MET A 57 -12.95 -7.70 1.19
C MET A 57 -13.03 -9.24 1.06
N GLY A 58 -11.88 -9.92 0.93
CA GLY A 58 -11.82 -11.38 0.77
C GLY A 58 -12.41 -11.88 -0.56
N LEU A 59 -12.41 -11.03 -1.61
CA LEU A 59 -13.00 -11.32 -2.92
C LEU A 59 -11.99 -11.95 -3.89
N GLY A 60 -12.51 -12.63 -4.93
CA GLY A 60 -11.70 -13.01 -6.08
C GLY A 60 -11.38 -11.78 -6.94
N LEU A 61 -10.23 -11.79 -7.62
CA LEU A 61 -9.87 -10.75 -8.59
C LEU A 61 -9.43 -11.42 -9.90
N VAL A 62 -10.05 -10.97 -10.99
CA VAL A 62 -9.61 -11.27 -12.36
C VAL A 62 -9.35 -9.93 -13.04
N SER A 63 -8.13 -9.74 -13.53
CA SER A 63 -7.68 -8.49 -14.14
C SER A 63 -7.20 -8.72 -15.57
N TYR A 64 -7.70 -7.89 -16.49
CA TYR A 64 -7.30 -7.89 -17.90
C TYR A 64 -6.99 -6.48 -18.39
N SER A 65 -5.89 -6.34 -19.15
CA SER A 65 -5.68 -5.16 -20.00
C SER A 65 -6.35 -5.36 -21.36
N MET A 66 -7.27 -4.48 -21.69
CA MET A 66 -8.08 -4.59 -22.91
C MET A 66 -7.33 -4.22 -24.19
N THR A 67 -6.15 -3.61 -24.10
CA THR A 67 -5.32 -3.22 -25.26
C THR A 67 -4.80 -4.41 -26.06
N HIS A 68 -4.62 -5.55 -25.40
CA HIS A 68 -4.08 -6.77 -26.03
C HIS A 68 -5.17 -7.71 -26.54
N HIS A 69 -6.45 -7.41 -26.28
CA HIS A 69 -7.54 -8.27 -26.69
C HIS A 69 -8.06 -7.95 -28.09
N THR A 70 -8.16 -9.00 -28.91
CA THR A 70 -8.86 -8.97 -30.20
C THR A 70 -10.35 -9.22 -30.00
N ARG A 71 -11.15 -8.96 -31.02
CA ARG A 71 -12.57 -9.31 -31.00
C ARG A 71 -12.79 -10.81 -30.75
N GLN A 72 -11.92 -11.67 -31.27
CA GLN A 72 -12.02 -13.13 -31.14
C GLN A 72 -11.71 -13.60 -29.72
N SER A 73 -10.68 -13.06 -29.08
CA SER A 73 -10.35 -13.42 -27.67
C SER A 73 -11.43 -12.93 -26.70
N ALA A 74 -12.00 -11.75 -26.93
CA ALA A 74 -13.02 -11.18 -26.05
C ALA A 74 -14.41 -11.81 -26.21
N LEU A 75 -14.85 -12.10 -27.46
CA LEU A 75 -16.17 -12.68 -27.73
C LEU A 75 -16.17 -14.22 -27.77
N GLY A 76 -15.04 -14.84 -27.99
CA GLY A 76 -14.91 -16.25 -28.34
C GLY A 76 -14.89 -16.46 -29.86
N LEU A 77 -14.64 -17.68 -30.27
CA LEU A 77 -14.63 -18.09 -31.69
C LEU A 77 -16.04 -18.55 -32.13
N PRO A 78 -16.52 -18.16 -33.33
CA PRO A 78 -17.74 -18.69 -33.83
C PRO A 78 -17.61 -20.19 -34.17
N VAL A 79 -18.54 -20.98 -33.68
CA VAL A 79 -18.67 -22.43 -33.95
C VAL A 79 -20.04 -22.70 -34.55
N ILE A 80 -20.12 -23.65 -35.44
CA ILE A 80 -21.39 -24.10 -36.01
C ILE A 80 -21.90 -25.28 -35.18
N VAL A 81 -23.08 -25.13 -34.62
CA VAL A 81 -23.78 -26.15 -33.84
C VAL A 81 -25.11 -26.49 -34.52
N GLU A 82 -25.53 -27.74 -34.45
CA GLU A 82 -26.82 -28.17 -34.96
C GLU A 82 -27.87 -28.00 -33.84
N LYS A 83 -28.97 -27.30 -34.16
CA LYS A 83 -30.10 -27.10 -33.22
C LYS A 83 -31.40 -27.45 -33.87
N GLU A 84 -32.34 -28.02 -33.11
CA GLU A 84 -33.67 -28.33 -33.53
C GLU A 84 -34.64 -27.22 -33.11
N TYR A 85 -35.34 -26.67 -34.08
CA TYR A 85 -36.44 -25.71 -33.87
C TYR A 85 -37.70 -26.17 -34.64
N GLY A 86 -38.77 -26.39 -33.89
CA GLY A 86 -40.06 -26.81 -34.50
C GLY A 86 -39.99 -28.13 -35.27
N GLY A 87 -39.16 -29.10 -34.81
CA GLY A 87 -38.98 -30.41 -35.45
C GLY A 87 -38.09 -30.39 -36.71
N LYS A 88 -37.34 -29.30 -36.95
CA LYS A 88 -36.39 -29.18 -38.06
C LYS A 88 -35.00 -28.83 -37.52
N HIS A 89 -33.98 -29.45 -38.09
CA HIS A 89 -32.58 -29.18 -37.74
C HIS A 89 -32.03 -27.98 -38.52
N TYR A 90 -31.35 -27.09 -37.80
CA TYR A 90 -30.72 -25.91 -38.37
C TYR A 90 -29.28 -25.84 -37.91
N GLN A 91 -28.39 -25.41 -38.79
CA GLN A 91 -27.05 -25.02 -38.43
C GLN A 91 -27.06 -23.60 -37.87
N VAL A 92 -26.67 -23.42 -36.64
CA VAL A 92 -26.66 -22.13 -35.91
C VAL A 92 -25.24 -21.78 -35.56
N SER A 93 -24.84 -20.52 -35.76
CA SER A 93 -23.57 -20.02 -35.32
C SER A 93 -23.67 -19.61 -33.84
N GLU A 94 -22.82 -20.18 -33.01
CA GLU A 94 -22.64 -19.81 -31.61
C GLU A 94 -21.19 -19.41 -31.35
N TYR A 95 -20.93 -18.70 -30.26
CA TYR A 95 -19.60 -18.37 -29.84
C TYR A 95 -19.12 -19.31 -28.73
N THR A 96 -17.88 -19.73 -28.78
CA THR A 96 -17.23 -20.37 -27.62
C THR A 96 -17.19 -19.38 -26.46
N MET A 97 -17.05 -19.89 -25.22
CA MET A 97 -16.89 -18.99 -24.06
C MET A 97 -15.64 -18.14 -24.24
N SER A 98 -15.75 -16.84 -23.96
CA SER A 98 -14.62 -15.92 -24.02
C SER A 98 -13.61 -16.24 -22.93
N GLU A 99 -12.33 -15.97 -23.20
CA GLU A 99 -11.23 -16.11 -22.25
C GLU A 99 -11.49 -15.32 -20.95
N ILE A 100 -12.04 -14.11 -21.07
CA ILE A 100 -12.35 -13.22 -19.93
C ILE A 100 -13.35 -13.89 -18.98
N ILE A 101 -14.43 -14.48 -19.53
CA ILE A 101 -15.44 -15.16 -18.70
C ILE A 101 -14.90 -16.49 -18.16
N ALA A 102 -14.15 -17.25 -18.97
CA ALA A 102 -13.53 -18.49 -18.53
C ALA A 102 -12.60 -18.29 -17.35
N SER A 103 -11.81 -17.21 -17.35
CA SER A 103 -10.90 -16.87 -16.23
C SER A 103 -11.63 -16.52 -14.93
N VAL A 104 -12.85 -15.97 -15.02
CA VAL A 104 -13.69 -15.78 -13.83
C VAL A 104 -14.06 -17.14 -13.22
N TYR A 105 -14.48 -18.11 -14.04
CA TYR A 105 -14.78 -19.47 -13.57
C TYR A 105 -13.55 -20.19 -13.04
N ASP A 106 -12.40 -20.00 -13.69
CA ASP A 106 -11.12 -20.57 -13.23
C ASP A 106 -10.69 -19.99 -11.88
N CYS A 107 -10.84 -18.67 -11.68
CA CYS A 107 -10.60 -18.04 -10.39
C CYS A 107 -11.53 -18.61 -9.30
N MET A 108 -12.82 -18.78 -9.59
CA MET A 108 -13.75 -19.41 -8.65
C MET A 108 -13.33 -20.84 -8.28
N ARG A 109 -12.90 -21.62 -9.27
CA ARG A 109 -12.47 -23.01 -9.07
C ARG A 109 -11.18 -23.12 -8.25
N THR A 110 -10.19 -22.25 -8.54
CA THR A 110 -8.86 -22.32 -7.91
C THR A 110 -8.83 -21.72 -6.51
N THR A 111 -9.58 -20.63 -6.28
CA THR A 111 -9.60 -19.92 -5.00
C THR A 111 -10.75 -20.32 -4.08
N GLY A 112 -11.78 -21.01 -4.59
CA GLY A 112 -13.03 -21.31 -3.88
C GLY A 112 -13.92 -20.08 -3.63
N LYS A 113 -13.55 -18.89 -4.12
CA LYS A 113 -14.29 -17.63 -3.94
C LYS A 113 -15.39 -17.50 -4.97
N THR A 114 -16.64 -17.47 -4.54
CA THR A 114 -17.82 -17.32 -5.42
C THR A 114 -18.16 -15.86 -5.75
N GLN A 115 -17.53 -14.90 -5.05
CA GLN A 115 -17.71 -13.47 -5.26
C GLN A 115 -16.37 -12.83 -5.62
N GLY A 116 -16.40 -11.83 -6.51
CA GLY A 116 -15.18 -11.23 -6.99
C GLY A 116 -15.36 -9.93 -7.77
N ILE A 117 -14.25 -9.42 -8.23
CA ILE A 117 -14.12 -8.25 -9.10
C ILE A 117 -13.55 -8.72 -10.44
N LEU A 118 -14.24 -8.41 -11.53
CA LEU A 118 -13.68 -8.46 -12.87
C LEU A 118 -13.21 -7.05 -13.24
N PHE A 119 -11.89 -6.87 -13.26
CA PHE A 119 -11.25 -5.61 -13.57
C PHE A 119 -10.76 -5.58 -15.02
N LEU A 120 -11.25 -4.61 -15.81
CA LEU A 120 -10.89 -4.42 -17.21
C LEU A 120 -10.14 -3.08 -17.33
N ASP A 121 -8.81 -3.15 -17.42
CA ASP A 121 -7.97 -1.98 -17.55
C ASP A 121 -7.90 -1.50 -19.00
N GLU A 122 -7.66 -0.20 -19.18
CA GLU A 122 -7.52 0.48 -20.47
C GLU A 122 -8.73 0.26 -21.41
N ILE A 123 -9.94 0.22 -20.82
CA ILE A 123 -11.19 -0.09 -21.54
C ILE A 123 -11.48 0.89 -22.68
N ASN A 124 -10.98 2.10 -22.62
CA ASN A 124 -11.16 3.13 -23.63
C ASN A 124 -10.04 3.17 -24.70
N CYS A 125 -9.10 2.20 -24.64
CA CYS A 125 -8.07 1.97 -25.67
C CYS A 125 -8.36 0.79 -26.59
N VAL A 126 -9.55 0.17 -26.46
CA VAL A 126 -9.94 -0.99 -27.29
C VAL A 126 -10.05 -0.62 -28.78
N SER A 127 -9.77 -1.59 -29.64
CA SER A 127 -9.89 -1.42 -31.10
C SER A 127 -11.32 -1.06 -31.52
N GLU A 128 -11.47 -0.41 -32.68
CA GLU A 128 -12.78 -0.06 -33.24
C GLU A 128 -13.70 -1.26 -33.43
N THR A 129 -13.13 -2.40 -33.81
CA THR A 129 -13.87 -3.64 -34.03
C THR A 129 -14.38 -4.28 -32.74
N LEU A 130 -13.70 -4.03 -31.62
CA LEU A 130 -14.08 -4.56 -30.30
C LEU A 130 -15.00 -3.62 -29.52
N SER A 131 -14.90 -2.31 -29.75
CA SER A 131 -15.64 -1.28 -29.00
C SER A 131 -17.15 -1.54 -28.90
N PRO A 132 -17.91 -1.90 -29.97
CA PRO A 132 -19.35 -2.18 -29.86
C PRO A 132 -19.65 -3.38 -28.94
N ALA A 133 -18.82 -4.42 -29.00
CA ALA A 133 -19.01 -5.60 -28.15
C ALA A 133 -18.71 -5.28 -26.66
N MET A 134 -17.72 -4.42 -26.40
CA MET A 134 -17.43 -3.95 -25.05
C MET A 134 -18.59 -3.12 -24.48
N LEU A 135 -19.21 -2.25 -25.26
CA LEU A 135 -20.35 -1.47 -24.81
C LEU A 135 -21.54 -2.37 -24.46
N LEU A 136 -21.81 -3.41 -25.27
CA LEU A 136 -22.81 -4.41 -24.94
C LEU A 136 -22.48 -5.18 -23.67
N PHE A 137 -21.20 -5.55 -23.50
CA PHE A 137 -20.75 -6.21 -22.27
C PHE A 137 -20.93 -5.31 -21.04
N LEU A 138 -20.56 -4.05 -21.12
CA LEU A 138 -20.73 -3.10 -20.01
C LEU A 138 -22.22 -2.96 -19.62
N GLN A 139 -23.13 -3.06 -20.60
CA GLN A 139 -24.57 -2.95 -20.36
C GLN A 139 -25.17 -4.25 -19.83
N TYR A 140 -24.93 -5.38 -20.51
CA TYR A 140 -25.59 -6.64 -20.23
C TYR A 140 -24.77 -7.69 -19.51
N LYS A 141 -23.47 -7.43 -19.34
CA LYS A 141 -22.50 -8.35 -18.72
C LYS A 141 -22.37 -9.69 -19.47
N VAL A 142 -22.49 -9.64 -20.81
CA VAL A 142 -22.51 -10.82 -21.71
C VAL A 142 -21.46 -10.64 -22.80
N PHE A 143 -20.61 -11.65 -22.99
CA PHE A 143 -19.73 -11.82 -24.13
C PHE A 143 -20.12 -13.09 -24.92
N GLY A 144 -20.31 -12.97 -26.24
CA GLY A 144 -20.53 -14.13 -27.10
C GLY A 144 -21.71 -15.03 -26.68
N GLY A 145 -22.71 -14.49 -25.95
CA GLY A 145 -23.85 -15.26 -25.43
C GLY A 145 -23.63 -15.81 -24.02
N HIS A 146 -22.42 -15.66 -23.44
CA HIS A 146 -22.09 -16.10 -22.09
C HIS A 146 -22.09 -14.91 -21.11
N GLN A 147 -22.83 -15.04 -20.01
CA GLN A 147 -22.93 -14.04 -18.96
C GLN A 147 -21.88 -14.29 -17.89
N ILE A 148 -21.35 -13.22 -17.26
CA ILE A 148 -20.51 -13.38 -16.08
C ILE A 148 -21.33 -13.98 -14.92
N PRO A 149 -20.70 -14.77 -14.03
CA PRO A 149 -21.38 -15.31 -12.85
C PRO A 149 -21.94 -14.20 -11.95
N GLU A 150 -23.10 -14.45 -11.36
CA GLU A 150 -23.63 -13.59 -10.30
C GLU A 150 -22.62 -13.49 -9.14
N GLY A 151 -22.51 -12.31 -8.54
CA GLY A 151 -21.52 -12.05 -7.48
C GLY A 151 -20.18 -11.52 -7.99
N TRP A 152 -20.04 -11.32 -9.31
CA TRP A 152 -18.86 -10.70 -9.87
C TRP A 152 -19.17 -9.27 -10.34
N VAL A 153 -18.49 -8.31 -9.72
CA VAL A 153 -18.67 -6.87 -10.00
C VAL A 153 -17.68 -6.43 -11.08
N VAL A 154 -18.20 -5.75 -12.11
CA VAL A 154 -17.36 -5.21 -13.18
C VAL A 154 -16.83 -3.84 -12.79
N VAL A 155 -15.51 -3.73 -12.73
CA VAL A 155 -14.78 -2.48 -12.56
C VAL A 155 -13.89 -2.27 -13.77
N THR A 156 -13.87 -1.08 -14.32
CA THR A 156 -13.07 -0.74 -15.49
C THR A 156 -12.17 0.47 -15.21
N ALA A 157 -11.08 0.60 -15.92
CA ALA A 157 -10.22 1.78 -15.83
C ALA A 157 -9.86 2.29 -17.22
N GLY A 158 -9.51 3.56 -17.29
CA GLY A 158 -9.05 4.19 -18.52
C GLY A 158 -8.29 5.49 -18.23
N ASN A 159 -7.54 5.95 -19.22
CA ASN A 159 -6.81 7.20 -19.18
C ASN A 159 -7.53 8.29 -19.97
N PRO A 160 -7.39 9.58 -19.61
CA PRO A 160 -7.86 10.68 -20.44
C PRO A 160 -7.09 10.74 -21.79
N PRO A 161 -7.74 11.24 -22.89
CA PRO A 161 -7.15 11.27 -24.23
C PRO A 161 -5.82 12.01 -24.33
N ARG A 162 -5.57 12.99 -23.47
CA ARG A 162 -4.31 13.76 -23.44
C ARG A 162 -3.05 12.93 -23.19
N PHE A 163 -3.20 11.72 -22.61
CA PHE A 163 -2.06 10.83 -22.28
C PHE A 163 -1.82 9.72 -23.29
N ASN A 164 -2.81 9.39 -24.10
CA ASN A 164 -2.68 8.33 -25.08
C ASN A 164 -3.55 8.63 -26.31
N LYS A 165 -2.94 8.74 -27.48
CA LYS A 165 -3.64 9.03 -28.75
C LYS A 165 -4.61 7.92 -29.19
N SER A 166 -4.44 6.71 -28.69
CA SER A 166 -5.35 5.58 -28.95
C SER A 166 -6.62 5.60 -28.09
N VAL A 167 -6.69 6.50 -27.10
CA VAL A 167 -7.84 6.63 -26.21
C VAL A 167 -9.03 7.26 -26.95
N ARG A 168 -10.20 6.67 -26.77
CA ARG A 168 -11.48 7.20 -27.23
C ARG A 168 -12.31 7.66 -26.04
N GLU A 169 -12.92 8.82 -26.18
CA GLU A 169 -13.90 9.27 -25.21
C GLU A 169 -15.21 8.50 -25.39
N PHE A 170 -15.77 8.05 -24.29
CA PHE A 170 -17.10 7.50 -24.29
C PHE A 170 -18.13 8.61 -24.52
N ASP A 171 -19.08 8.34 -25.40
CA ASP A 171 -20.21 9.23 -25.62
C ASP A 171 -21.11 9.36 -24.37
N ALA A 172 -21.99 10.35 -24.38
CA ALA A 172 -22.88 10.61 -23.25
C ALA A 172 -23.76 9.40 -22.89
N ALA A 173 -24.20 8.64 -23.89
CA ALA A 173 -25.03 7.47 -23.67
C ALA A 173 -24.30 6.31 -23.01
N THR A 174 -23.02 6.13 -23.33
CA THR A 174 -22.14 5.16 -22.66
C THR A 174 -21.82 5.61 -21.23
N ARG A 175 -21.48 6.89 -21.05
CA ARG A 175 -21.15 7.43 -19.72
C ARG A 175 -22.34 7.33 -18.76
N ASP A 176 -23.58 7.50 -19.25
CA ASP A 176 -24.79 7.36 -18.43
C ASP A 176 -25.00 5.95 -17.89
N ARG A 177 -24.44 4.92 -18.55
CA ARG A 177 -24.50 3.53 -18.11
C ARG A 177 -23.41 3.11 -17.15
N LEU A 178 -22.42 3.98 -16.91
CA LEU A 178 -21.29 3.74 -16.02
C LEU A 178 -21.42 4.51 -14.71
N LYS A 179 -20.80 4.01 -13.67
CA LYS A 179 -20.50 4.79 -12.46
C LYS A 179 -19.10 5.36 -12.60
N VAL A 180 -18.99 6.59 -13.12
CA VAL A 180 -17.71 7.24 -13.36
C VAL A 180 -17.14 7.78 -12.07
N ILE A 181 -15.88 7.43 -11.82
CA ILE A 181 -15.06 7.95 -10.72
C ILE A 181 -13.82 8.59 -11.34
N GLU A 182 -13.73 9.92 -11.27
CA GLU A 182 -12.55 10.66 -11.73
C GLU A 182 -11.51 10.72 -10.63
N VAL A 183 -10.33 10.16 -10.93
CA VAL A 183 -9.19 10.08 -9.99
C VAL A 183 -8.16 11.14 -10.32
N GLU A 184 -7.81 11.93 -9.32
CA GLU A 184 -6.84 12.99 -9.40
C GLU A 184 -5.62 12.69 -8.52
N PRO A 185 -4.42 13.13 -8.91
CA PRO A 185 -3.23 12.97 -8.08
C PRO A 185 -3.38 13.75 -6.76
N SER A 186 -3.01 13.11 -5.66
CA SER A 186 -2.95 13.73 -4.34
C SER A 186 -1.70 13.24 -3.62
N TYR A 187 -0.78 14.14 -3.33
CA TYR A 187 0.43 13.82 -2.58
C TYR A 187 0.09 13.33 -1.17
N GLU A 188 -0.84 13.97 -0.48
CA GLU A 188 -1.24 13.60 0.88
C GLU A 188 -1.78 12.16 0.97
N ALA A 189 -2.67 11.79 0.04
CA ALA A 189 -3.19 10.43 -0.02
C ALA A 189 -2.11 9.41 -0.37
N TRP A 190 -1.19 9.77 -1.27
CA TRP A 190 -0.06 8.91 -1.64
C TRP A 190 0.98 8.81 -0.51
N LYS A 191 1.25 9.89 0.22
CA LYS A 191 2.20 9.88 1.34
C LYS A 191 1.79 8.86 2.41
N ALA A 192 0.51 8.78 2.77
CA ALA A 192 0.01 7.77 3.70
C ALA A 192 0.31 6.34 3.20
N TYR A 193 0.02 6.07 1.93
CA TYR A 193 0.35 4.81 1.27
C TYR A 193 1.87 4.55 1.24
N ALA A 194 2.67 5.56 0.88
CA ALA A 194 4.13 5.47 0.79
C ALA A 194 4.77 5.09 2.13
N LEU A 195 4.27 5.67 3.23
CA LEU A 195 4.71 5.34 4.59
C LEU A 195 4.36 3.90 4.98
N GLU A 196 3.23 3.38 4.50
CA GLU A 196 2.81 1.99 4.74
C GLU A 196 3.63 0.98 3.95
N HIS A 197 4.04 1.34 2.73
CA HIS A 197 4.69 0.42 1.79
C HIS A 197 6.22 0.56 1.76
N GLY A 198 6.80 1.33 2.69
CA GLY A 198 8.25 1.42 2.85
C GLY A 198 8.95 2.20 1.73
N VAL A 199 8.27 3.19 1.13
CA VAL A 199 8.92 4.12 0.20
C VAL A 199 10.03 4.88 0.92
N SER A 200 11.18 5.04 0.25
CA SER A 200 12.37 5.70 0.81
C SER A 200 12.05 7.07 1.41
N ARG A 201 12.55 7.30 2.61
CA ARG A 201 12.37 8.57 3.31
C ARG A 201 12.98 9.77 2.57
N SER A 202 14.02 9.55 1.79
CA SER A 202 14.60 10.59 0.94
C SER A 202 13.62 11.08 -0.13
N VAL A 203 12.81 10.17 -0.70
CA VAL A 203 11.76 10.52 -1.67
C VAL A 203 10.62 11.28 -0.98
N ILE A 204 10.12 10.76 0.15
CA ILE A 204 9.04 11.40 0.90
C ILE A 204 9.46 12.80 1.36
N SER A 205 10.66 12.94 1.92
CA SER A 205 11.18 14.22 2.40
C SER A 205 11.39 15.24 1.28
N TYR A 206 11.85 14.80 0.11
CA TYR A 206 11.91 15.67 -1.08
C TYR A 206 10.53 16.19 -1.48
N LEU A 207 9.56 15.31 -1.54
CA LEU A 207 8.20 15.65 -1.92
C LEU A 207 7.43 16.47 -0.86
N ASP A 208 7.81 16.36 0.42
CA ASP A 208 7.32 17.26 1.48
C ASP A 208 7.78 18.71 1.26
N ILE A 209 8.98 18.89 0.68
CA ILE A 209 9.54 20.21 0.35
C ILE A 209 9.01 20.71 -0.99
N ARG A 210 8.81 19.81 -1.96
CA ARG A 210 8.38 20.10 -3.34
C ARG A 210 7.20 19.25 -3.77
N PRO A 211 6.02 19.43 -3.19
CA PRO A 211 4.84 18.63 -3.51
C PRO A 211 4.38 18.80 -4.97
N GLU A 212 4.76 19.91 -5.64
CA GLU A 212 4.51 20.15 -7.05
C GLU A 212 5.22 19.17 -7.99
N ASP A 213 6.31 18.55 -7.55
CA ASP A 213 7.07 17.57 -8.33
C ASP A 213 6.52 16.14 -8.19
N PHE A 214 5.53 15.94 -7.29
CA PHE A 214 4.88 14.63 -7.12
C PHE A 214 4.20 14.13 -8.38
N TYR A 215 3.49 15.02 -9.06
CA TYR A 215 2.82 14.74 -10.32
C TYR A 215 2.97 15.93 -11.26
N LYS A 216 3.75 15.77 -12.32
CA LYS A 216 4.06 16.83 -13.24
C LYS A 216 3.92 16.38 -14.68
N VAL A 217 3.15 17.13 -15.46
CA VAL A 217 2.93 16.88 -16.88
C VAL A 217 3.38 18.10 -17.67
N GLU A 218 4.40 17.95 -18.47
CA GLU A 218 4.95 19.04 -19.30
C GLU A 218 5.04 18.61 -20.76
N THR A 219 4.66 19.50 -21.66
CA THR A 219 4.88 19.33 -23.09
C THR A 219 6.19 19.99 -23.47
N THR A 220 7.16 19.19 -23.89
CA THR A 220 8.47 19.66 -24.36
C THR A 220 8.55 19.53 -25.87
N VAL A 221 9.65 20.04 -26.46
CA VAL A 221 9.93 19.89 -27.90
C VAL A 221 10.06 18.42 -28.31
N ASP A 222 10.54 17.57 -27.39
CA ASP A 222 10.75 16.13 -27.60
C ASP A 222 9.49 15.30 -27.32
N GLY A 223 8.40 15.92 -26.84
CA GLY A 223 7.14 15.23 -26.53
C GLY A 223 6.61 15.55 -25.14
N LEU A 224 5.68 14.71 -24.68
CA LEU A 224 5.07 14.80 -23.36
C LEU A 224 5.98 14.11 -22.32
N THR A 225 6.41 14.84 -21.30
CA THR A 225 7.10 14.29 -20.13
C THR A 225 6.14 14.22 -18.95
N VAL A 226 6.19 13.12 -18.21
CA VAL A 226 5.28 12.89 -17.09
C VAL A 226 6.05 12.33 -15.90
N VAL A 227 5.98 13.02 -14.76
CA VAL A 227 6.37 12.48 -13.46
C VAL A 227 5.11 11.95 -12.78
N THR A 228 5.15 10.73 -12.28
CA THR A 228 4.00 10.04 -11.71
C THR A 228 4.32 9.45 -10.34
N PRO A 229 3.32 9.19 -9.49
CA PRO A 229 3.50 8.43 -8.24
C PRO A 229 4.23 7.11 -8.44
N ARG A 230 3.90 6.34 -9.49
CA ARG A 230 4.59 5.09 -9.83
C ARG A 230 6.09 5.31 -10.07
N ALA A 231 6.46 6.39 -10.80
CA ALA A 231 7.86 6.69 -11.06
C ALA A 231 8.65 6.95 -9.76
N TRP A 232 8.03 7.58 -8.77
CA TRP A 232 8.61 7.79 -7.46
C TRP A 232 8.74 6.48 -6.65
N GLU A 233 7.75 5.58 -6.74
CA GLU A 233 7.80 4.26 -6.11
C GLU A 233 8.91 3.39 -6.72
N ASP A 234 8.95 3.29 -8.05
CA ASP A 234 9.98 2.53 -8.78
C ASP A 234 11.39 3.09 -8.48
N LEU A 235 11.56 4.41 -8.47
CA LEU A 235 12.82 5.04 -8.09
C LEU A 235 13.20 4.73 -6.64
N SER A 236 12.25 4.81 -5.73
CA SER A 236 12.47 4.50 -4.31
C SER A 236 13.01 3.09 -4.09
N GLU A 237 12.42 2.11 -4.76
CA GLU A 237 12.87 0.71 -4.68
C GLU A 237 14.32 0.56 -5.14
N ILE A 238 14.67 1.18 -6.26
CA ILE A 238 16.03 1.15 -6.79
C ILE A 238 17.03 1.88 -5.90
N LEU A 239 16.63 3.00 -5.29
CA LEU A 239 17.48 3.72 -4.32
C LEU A 239 17.84 2.84 -3.12
N GLN A 240 16.91 2.06 -2.60
CA GLN A 240 17.16 1.13 -1.49
C GLN A 240 18.21 0.08 -1.88
N TYR A 241 18.11 -0.51 -3.08
CA TYR A 241 19.14 -1.45 -3.56
C TYR A 241 20.49 -0.77 -3.80
N HIS A 242 20.50 0.48 -4.29
CA HIS A 242 21.74 1.25 -4.44
C HIS A 242 22.41 1.49 -3.08
N GLU A 243 21.64 1.81 -2.04
CA GLU A 243 22.15 1.97 -0.67
C GLU A 243 22.72 0.65 -0.11
N GLU A 244 21.99 -0.46 -0.27
CA GLU A 244 22.43 -1.78 0.18
C GLU A 244 23.72 -2.25 -0.50
N LEU A 245 23.87 -1.96 -1.79
CA LEU A 245 25.02 -2.37 -2.59
C LEU A 245 26.16 -1.32 -2.59
N GLY A 246 25.97 -0.18 -1.96
CA GLY A 246 26.94 0.93 -1.95
C GLY A 246 27.18 1.56 -3.31
N LEU A 247 26.16 1.54 -4.20
CA LEU A 247 26.23 2.11 -5.54
C LEU A 247 25.87 3.60 -5.52
N ALA A 248 26.59 4.40 -6.34
CA ALA A 248 26.30 5.82 -6.44
C ALA A 248 24.95 6.07 -7.16
N VAL A 249 24.23 7.08 -6.68
CA VAL A 249 23.00 7.58 -7.33
C VAL A 249 23.38 8.83 -8.14
N SER A 250 23.15 8.77 -9.45
CA SER A 250 23.47 9.86 -10.38
C SER A 250 22.22 10.50 -10.98
N GLU A 251 22.39 11.69 -11.61
CA GLU A 251 21.31 12.36 -12.37
C GLU A 251 20.82 11.47 -13.53
N GLU A 252 21.70 10.68 -14.16
CA GLU A 252 21.30 9.76 -15.21
C GLU A 252 20.34 8.69 -14.69
N LEU A 253 20.61 8.13 -13.50
CA LEU A 253 19.72 7.15 -12.89
C LEU A 253 18.35 7.76 -12.60
N THR A 254 18.30 8.90 -11.95
CA THR A 254 17.02 9.55 -11.59
C THR A 254 16.22 9.95 -12.84
N THR A 255 16.88 10.36 -13.93
CA THR A 255 16.24 10.72 -15.20
C THR A 255 15.56 9.52 -15.87
N GLN A 256 16.09 8.31 -15.70
CA GLN A 256 15.51 7.09 -16.26
C GLN A 256 14.11 6.79 -15.68
N TYR A 257 13.86 7.19 -14.43
CA TYR A 257 12.59 6.98 -13.76
C TYR A 257 11.66 8.18 -13.86
N LEU A 258 12.14 9.39 -13.56
CA LEU A 258 11.29 10.57 -13.45
C LEU A 258 10.94 11.24 -14.79
N GLN A 259 11.64 10.94 -15.86
CA GLN A 259 11.43 11.42 -17.23
C GLN A 259 11.37 12.96 -17.42
N ASN A 260 11.35 13.74 -16.36
CA ASN A 260 11.47 15.19 -16.36
C ASN A 260 12.86 15.57 -15.89
N LYS A 261 13.69 16.11 -16.79
CA LYS A 261 15.11 16.40 -16.51
C LYS A 261 15.31 17.34 -15.33
N GLN A 262 14.44 18.33 -15.18
CA GLN A 262 14.56 19.30 -14.08
C GLN A 262 14.27 18.63 -12.72
N VAL A 263 13.17 17.90 -12.63
CA VAL A 263 12.79 17.17 -11.41
C VAL A 263 13.85 16.11 -11.06
N ALA A 264 14.32 15.37 -12.06
CA ALA A 264 15.36 14.35 -11.87
C ALA A 264 16.66 14.93 -11.32
N ARG A 265 17.11 16.06 -11.88
CA ARG A 265 18.29 16.78 -11.43
C ARG A 265 18.12 17.35 -10.02
N ASP A 266 17.00 18.01 -9.76
CA ASP A 266 16.71 18.60 -8.45
C ASP A 266 16.66 17.52 -7.36
N PHE A 267 16.06 16.38 -7.67
CA PHE A 267 16.04 15.23 -6.76
C PHE A 267 17.44 14.63 -6.56
N ALA A 268 18.25 14.47 -7.62
CA ALA A 268 19.61 13.93 -7.49
C ALA A 268 20.49 14.81 -6.59
N ILE A 269 20.42 16.14 -6.77
CA ILE A 269 21.13 17.11 -5.90
C ILE A 269 20.63 16.99 -4.45
N TYR A 270 19.30 16.93 -4.27
CA TYR A 270 18.71 16.77 -2.95
C TYR A 270 19.16 15.47 -2.27
N TYR A 271 19.17 14.34 -3.00
CA TYR A 271 19.58 13.04 -2.48
C TYR A 271 21.05 13.04 -2.04
N GLU A 272 21.94 13.67 -2.79
CA GLU A 272 23.34 13.84 -2.38
C GLU A 272 23.47 14.63 -1.07
N LEU A 273 22.69 15.72 -0.94
CA LEU A 273 22.65 16.51 0.30
C LEU A 273 22.05 15.71 1.47
N TYR A 274 20.98 14.94 1.22
CA TYR A 274 20.36 14.07 2.22
C TYR A 274 21.36 13.06 2.79
N GLN A 275 22.17 12.43 1.93
CA GLN A 275 23.23 11.52 2.36
C GLN A 275 24.36 12.23 3.14
N LYS A 276 24.72 13.47 2.76
CA LYS A 276 25.66 14.28 3.53
C LYS A 276 25.14 14.65 4.91
N TYR A 277 23.86 15.02 5.01
CA TYR A 277 23.24 15.34 6.30
C TYR A 277 23.18 14.12 7.21
N ARG A 278 22.89 12.94 6.66
CA ARG A 278 22.95 11.67 7.39
C ARG A 278 24.32 11.40 8.04
N GLN A 279 25.40 11.83 7.37
CA GLN A 279 26.75 11.70 7.90
C GLN A 279 27.12 12.86 8.86
N ALA A 280 26.65 14.07 8.59
CA ALA A 280 26.98 15.27 9.38
C ALA A 280 26.31 15.28 10.75
N TYR A 281 25.02 14.85 10.82
CA TYR A 281 24.30 14.69 12.08
C TYR A 281 24.45 13.26 12.59
N ASN A 282 24.96 13.10 13.81
CA ASN A 282 25.00 11.79 14.45
C ASN A 282 23.60 11.42 14.95
N ILE A 283 22.79 10.85 14.05
CA ILE A 283 21.37 10.48 14.31
C ILE A 283 21.28 9.58 15.54
N ASP A 284 22.16 8.58 15.66
CA ASP A 284 22.16 7.65 16.79
C ASP A 284 22.43 8.36 18.12
N ALA A 285 23.38 9.29 18.16
CA ALA A 285 23.64 10.07 19.36
C ALA A 285 22.45 10.93 19.77
N ILE A 286 21.80 11.60 18.81
CA ILE A 286 20.58 12.38 19.06
C ILE A 286 19.47 11.47 19.63
N LEU A 287 19.26 10.31 19.05
CA LEU A 287 18.26 9.36 19.54
C LEU A 287 18.61 8.77 20.91
N GLN A 288 19.89 8.66 21.25
CA GLN A 288 20.33 8.28 22.60
C GLN A 288 20.19 9.42 23.63
N GLY A 289 19.85 10.63 23.18
CA GLY A 289 19.71 11.83 24.03
C GLY A 289 21.02 12.55 24.27
N VAL A 290 21.97 12.37 23.38
CA VAL A 290 23.34 12.99 23.47
C VAL A 290 23.47 13.98 22.31
N TRP A 291 23.39 15.27 22.64
CA TRP A 291 23.70 16.41 21.77
C TRP A 291 24.20 17.58 22.58
N ASP A 292 24.95 18.45 21.94
CA ASP A 292 25.50 19.67 22.52
C ASP A 292 24.87 20.92 21.88
N GLU A 293 25.23 22.10 22.34
CA GLU A 293 24.70 23.37 21.82
C GLU A 293 25.20 23.65 20.40
N ASP A 294 26.33 23.05 19.98
CA ASP A 294 26.82 23.21 18.60
C ASP A 294 25.89 22.51 17.59
N VAL A 295 25.44 21.29 17.90
CA VAL A 295 24.44 20.55 17.08
C VAL A 295 23.13 21.31 17.03
N LEU A 296 22.63 21.85 18.13
CA LEU A 296 21.41 22.66 18.15
C LEU A 296 21.56 23.94 17.34
N THR A 297 22.70 24.61 17.44
CA THR A 297 22.98 25.85 16.68
C THR A 297 23.10 25.55 15.19
N GLN A 298 23.74 24.45 14.82
CA GLN A 298 23.80 23.98 13.44
C GLN A 298 22.38 23.72 12.90
N ALA A 299 21.56 22.95 13.63
CA ALA A 299 20.19 22.65 13.22
C ALA A 299 19.33 23.93 13.09
N ARG A 300 19.42 24.88 14.04
CA ARG A 300 18.69 26.16 14.00
C ARG A 300 19.10 27.04 12.83
N SER A 301 20.38 27.06 12.44
CA SER A 301 20.90 27.85 11.32
C SER A 301 20.73 27.18 9.96
N ALA A 302 20.33 25.90 9.93
CA ALA A 302 20.15 25.11 8.72
C ALA A 302 19.01 25.67 7.84
N LYS A 303 19.14 25.46 6.53
CA LYS A 303 18.06 25.77 5.57
C LYS A 303 16.89 24.81 5.74
N MET A 304 15.75 25.16 5.18
CA MET A 304 14.51 24.38 5.33
C MET A 304 14.67 22.92 4.85
N ASP A 305 15.33 22.72 3.71
CA ASP A 305 15.62 21.39 3.14
C ASP A 305 16.49 20.52 4.07
N GLU A 306 17.49 21.09 4.69
CA GLU A 306 18.33 20.41 5.68
C GLU A 306 17.54 20.05 6.95
N ARG A 307 16.71 20.98 7.45
CA ARG A 307 15.86 20.72 8.62
C ARG A 307 14.84 19.59 8.34
N MET A 308 14.17 19.61 7.18
CA MET A 308 13.23 18.57 6.80
C MET A 308 13.93 17.21 6.61
N SER A 309 15.13 17.21 6.02
CA SER A 309 15.96 16.02 5.90
C SER A 309 16.33 15.44 7.27
N LEU A 310 16.72 16.30 8.22
CA LEU A 310 17.06 15.89 9.59
C LEU A 310 15.86 15.26 10.30
N VAL A 311 14.67 15.87 10.20
CA VAL A 311 13.43 15.29 10.76
C VAL A 311 13.16 13.92 10.16
N SER A 312 13.28 13.78 8.83
CA SER A 312 13.04 12.52 8.12
C SER A 312 14.03 11.44 8.51
N LEU A 313 15.32 11.77 8.66
CA LEU A 313 16.37 10.83 9.11
C LEU A 313 16.11 10.32 10.54
N LEU A 314 15.72 11.22 11.44
CA LEU A 314 15.38 10.85 12.82
C LEU A 314 14.13 9.93 12.86
N LEU A 315 13.09 10.26 12.08
CA LEU A 315 11.89 9.44 11.98
C LEU A 315 12.17 8.07 11.37
N GLU A 316 13.00 7.99 10.31
CA GLU A 316 13.38 6.74 9.67
C GLU A 316 14.00 5.77 10.67
N ALA A 317 14.97 6.27 11.45
CA ALA A 317 15.66 5.46 12.45
C ALA A 317 14.72 4.96 13.57
N VAL A 318 13.77 5.78 14.01
CA VAL A 318 12.78 5.38 15.02
C VAL A 318 11.75 4.41 14.44
N PHE A 319 11.26 4.63 13.20
CA PHE A 319 10.28 3.75 12.56
C PHE A 319 10.81 2.35 12.32
N LEU A 320 12.09 2.22 11.93
CA LEU A 320 12.73 0.91 11.77
C LEU A 320 12.71 0.11 13.10
N GLN A 321 12.91 0.78 14.21
CA GLN A 321 12.85 0.12 15.53
C GLN A 321 11.42 -0.19 15.96
N MET A 322 10.46 0.70 15.67
CA MET A 322 9.03 0.46 15.90
C MET A 322 8.54 -0.76 15.11
N GLU A 323 8.90 -0.87 13.83
CA GLU A 323 8.55 -2.02 12.99
C GLU A 323 9.11 -3.30 13.58
N ARG A 324 10.38 -3.30 13.98
CA ARG A 324 11.01 -4.46 14.62
C ARG A 324 10.29 -4.89 15.90
N CYS A 325 9.95 -3.95 16.78
CA CYS A 325 9.21 -4.24 18.01
C CYS A 325 7.82 -4.83 17.74
N THR A 326 7.08 -4.28 16.76
CA THR A 326 5.73 -4.77 16.41
C THR A 326 5.78 -6.15 15.76
N LEU A 327 6.71 -6.40 14.83
CA LEU A 327 6.92 -7.72 14.23
C LEU A 327 7.28 -8.77 15.29
N ARG A 328 8.21 -8.43 16.20
CA ARG A 328 8.61 -9.31 17.30
C ARG A 328 7.47 -9.61 18.25
N HIS A 329 6.65 -8.61 18.58
CA HIS A 329 5.45 -8.80 19.40
C HIS A 329 4.45 -9.77 18.74
N ASP A 330 4.17 -9.59 17.46
CA ASP A 330 3.24 -10.44 16.72
C ASP A 330 3.78 -11.87 16.54
N ALA A 331 5.10 -12.02 16.30
CA ALA A 331 5.78 -13.30 16.27
C ALA A 331 5.64 -14.04 17.61
N LEU A 332 5.89 -13.36 18.72
CA LEU A 332 5.72 -13.95 20.06
C LEU A 332 4.27 -14.34 20.36
N ARG A 333 3.28 -13.57 19.88
CA ARG A 333 1.87 -13.96 19.99
C ARG A 333 1.55 -15.25 19.24
N LEU A 334 2.08 -15.42 18.04
CA LEU A 334 1.92 -16.65 17.26
C LEU A 334 2.59 -17.84 17.95
N ILE A 335 3.81 -17.67 18.45
CA ILE A 335 4.52 -18.70 19.23
C ILE A 335 3.69 -19.10 20.46
N ALA A 336 3.20 -18.13 21.23
CA ALA A 336 2.39 -18.40 22.42
C ALA A 336 1.10 -19.18 22.08
N ALA A 337 0.42 -18.81 20.99
CA ALA A 337 -0.77 -19.53 20.53
C ALA A 337 -0.46 -20.97 20.14
N THR A 338 0.64 -21.20 19.41
CA THR A 338 1.09 -22.54 19.01
C THR A 338 1.48 -23.41 20.22
N LEU A 339 2.30 -22.87 21.13
CA LEU A 339 2.70 -23.59 22.35
C LEU A 339 1.50 -23.96 23.22
N LYS A 340 0.52 -23.04 23.32
CA LYS A 340 -0.73 -23.32 24.06
C LYS A 340 -1.55 -24.41 23.40
N ALA A 341 -1.69 -24.40 22.08
CA ALA A 341 -2.47 -25.37 21.33
C ALA A 341 -1.83 -26.77 21.37
N GLN A 342 -0.50 -26.85 21.35
CA GLN A 342 0.25 -28.12 21.33
C GLN A 342 0.76 -28.54 22.72
N ARG A 343 0.31 -27.93 23.78
CA ARG A 343 0.79 -28.20 25.14
C ARG A 343 0.79 -29.67 25.50
N GLY A 344 -0.29 -30.41 25.18
CA GLY A 344 -0.41 -31.83 25.53
C GLY A 344 0.66 -32.74 24.90
N THR A 345 1.13 -32.41 23.70
CA THR A 345 2.20 -33.13 23.02
C THR A 345 3.59 -32.70 23.48
N LEU A 346 3.75 -31.45 23.84
CA LEU A 346 5.02 -30.84 24.26
C LEU A 346 5.33 -31.06 25.76
N ASP A 347 4.34 -31.38 26.58
CA ASP A 347 4.53 -31.72 27.99
C ASP A 347 5.05 -33.17 28.20
N VAL A 348 5.12 -33.98 27.14
CA VAL A 348 5.69 -35.34 27.21
C VAL A 348 7.22 -35.23 27.16
N PRO A 349 7.95 -36.01 27.98
CA PRO A 349 9.41 -36.06 27.92
C PRO A 349 9.89 -36.41 26.50
N GLY A 350 10.81 -35.64 25.94
CA GLY A 350 11.29 -35.79 24.58
C GLY A 350 12.39 -34.78 24.21
N ASP A 351 12.88 -34.89 22.96
CA ASP A 351 13.88 -34.00 22.45
C ASP A 351 13.27 -32.66 21.98
N ALA A 352 13.64 -31.59 22.68
CA ALA A 352 13.14 -30.25 22.39
C ALA A 352 13.56 -29.73 21.00
N LEU A 353 14.75 -30.09 20.52
CA LEU A 353 15.24 -29.66 19.20
C LEU A 353 14.40 -30.28 18.07
N THR A 354 14.10 -31.57 18.16
CA THR A 354 13.23 -32.27 17.21
C THR A 354 11.82 -31.67 17.22
N ALA A 355 11.30 -31.39 18.40
CA ALA A 355 9.98 -30.75 18.54
C ALA A 355 9.97 -29.32 17.93
N LEU A 356 11.02 -28.53 18.14
CA LEU A 356 11.16 -27.18 17.56
C LEU A 356 11.23 -27.25 16.04
N ALA A 357 12.05 -28.13 15.46
CA ALA A 357 12.15 -28.31 14.02
C ALA A 357 10.77 -28.59 13.38
N GLY A 358 9.94 -29.46 14.02
CA GLY A 358 8.59 -29.74 13.55
C GLY A 358 7.65 -28.52 13.62
N LEU A 359 7.81 -27.64 14.61
CA LEU A 359 7.06 -26.37 14.67
C LEU A 359 7.53 -25.41 13.57
N GLU A 360 8.83 -25.27 13.36
CA GLU A 360 9.40 -24.41 12.33
C GLU A 360 8.98 -24.81 10.92
N ASP A 361 8.91 -26.11 10.62
CA ASP A 361 8.42 -26.59 9.33
C ASP A 361 6.95 -26.22 9.10
N ASN A 362 6.11 -26.32 10.14
CA ASN A 362 4.74 -25.87 10.06
C ASN A 362 4.63 -24.36 9.83
N TRP A 363 5.42 -23.54 10.52
CA TRP A 363 5.42 -22.09 10.34
C TRP A 363 5.96 -21.67 8.96
N ARG A 364 6.95 -22.39 8.40
CA ARG A 364 7.40 -22.19 7.01
C ARG A 364 6.28 -22.47 6.00
N ALA A 365 5.54 -23.58 6.21
CA ALA A 365 4.41 -23.92 5.36
C ALA A 365 3.28 -22.87 5.42
N GLU A 366 3.00 -22.31 6.59
CA GLU A 366 2.03 -21.24 6.77
C GLU A 366 2.53 -19.91 6.17
N ALA A 367 3.81 -19.58 6.32
CA ALA A 367 4.42 -18.39 5.73
C ALA A 367 4.25 -18.35 4.21
N ASN A 368 4.46 -19.49 3.52
CA ASN A 368 4.32 -19.57 2.07
C ASN A 368 2.88 -19.34 1.56
N LYS A 369 1.87 -19.47 2.43
CA LYS A 369 0.46 -19.22 2.09
C LYS A 369 -0.02 -17.83 2.54
N ALA A 370 0.75 -17.16 3.37
CA ALA A 370 0.36 -15.91 3.98
C ALA A 370 0.55 -14.70 3.04
N PRO A 371 -0.26 -13.63 3.16
CA PRO A 371 0.01 -12.35 2.53
C PRO A 371 1.37 -11.77 2.94
N SER A 372 1.98 -10.95 2.07
CA SER A 372 3.34 -10.40 2.24
C SER A 372 3.59 -9.77 3.63
N ALA A 373 2.66 -8.95 4.12
CA ALA A 373 2.78 -8.34 5.46
C ALA A 373 2.89 -9.39 6.58
N ARG A 374 2.13 -10.49 6.46
CA ARG A 374 2.17 -11.58 7.45
C ARG A 374 3.38 -12.49 7.30
N GLN A 375 3.95 -12.57 6.09
CA GLN A 375 5.21 -13.28 5.86
C GLN A 375 6.36 -12.70 6.68
N LYS A 376 6.44 -11.36 6.80
CA LYS A 376 7.44 -10.68 7.65
C LYS A 376 7.38 -11.16 9.11
N VAL A 377 6.18 -11.36 9.65
CA VAL A 377 5.99 -11.87 11.01
C VAL A 377 6.51 -13.30 11.17
N TYR A 378 6.25 -14.17 10.17
CA TYR A 378 6.79 -15.53 10.18
C TYR A 378 8.31 -15.56 10.01
N LEU A 379 8.91 -14.67 9.23
CA LEU A 379 10.35 -14.54 9.09
C LEU A 379 11.01 -14.13 10.41
N ASP A 380 10.44 -13.14 11.11
CA ASP A 380 10.94 -12.73 12.44
C ASP A 380 10.76 -13.88 13.47
N LEU A 381 9.62 -14.61 13.43
CA LEU A 381 9.37 -15.77 14.26
C LEU A 381 10.45 -16.86 14.05
N LEU A 382 10.74 -17.20 12.81
CA LEU A 382 11.77 -18.19 12.47
C LEU A 382 13.17 -17.73 12.87
N SER A 383 13.47 -16.43 12.72
CA SER A 383 14.72 -15.83 13.18
C SER A 383 14.87 -15.93 14.70
N LEU A 384 13.77 -15.69 15.44
CA LEU A 384 13.72 -15.77 16.89
C LEU A 384 13.92 -17.22 17.38
N THR A 385 13.19 -18.19 16.78
CA THR A 385 13.30 -19.59 17.17
C THR A 385 14.64 -20.20 16.79
N ALA A 386 15.29 -19.72 15.72
CA ALA A 386 16.66 -20.10 15.40
C ALA A 386 17.67 -19.78 16.54
N GLN A 387 17.46 -18.71 17.29
CA GLN A 387 18.27 -18.36 18.45
C GLN A 387 18.06 -19.36 19.60
N TRP A 388 16.87 -19.94 19.71
CA TRP A 388 16.55 -20.92 20.75
C TRP A 388 17.31 -22.24 20.60
N HIS A 389 17.77 -22.62 19.38
CA HIS A 389 18.53 -23.86 19.16
C HIS A 389 19.77 -23.99 20.04
N GLY A 390 20.44 -22.86 20.34
CA GLY A 390 21.63 -22.86 21.22
C GLY A 390 21.31 -22.86 22.72
N GLU A 391 20.05 -22.65 23.10
CA GLU A 391 19.64 -22.41 24.47
C GLU A 391 18.68 -23.47 25.03
N LEU A 392 18.19 -24.37 24.19
CA LEU A 392 17.21 -25.36 24.59
C LEU A 392 17.77 -26.35 25.63
N SER A 393 17.20 -26.28 26.82
CA SER A 393 17.46 -27.23 27.92
C SER A 393 16.13 -27.54 28.63
N GLY A 394 16.02 -28.71 29.18
CA GLY A 394 14.83 -29.10 29.96
C GLY A 394 14.45 -30.56 29.78
N SER A 395 13.61 -31.07 30.70
CA SER A 395 13.12 -32.44 30.71
C SER A 395 11.94 -32.67 29.74
N THR A 396 11.23 -31.60 29.38
CA THR A 396 10.15 -31.62 28.39
C THR A 396 10.31 -30.45 27.42
N PRO A 397 9.93 -30.61 26.13
CA PRO A 397 9.97 -29.51 25.16
C PRO A 397 9.19 -28.29 25.64
N PHE A 398 8.05 -28.45 26.25
CA PHE A 398 7.22 -27.34 26.73
C PHE A 398 7.93 -26.48 27.79
N SER A 399 8.61 -27.11 28.76
CA SER A 399 9.34 -26.36 29.80
C SER A 399 10.53 -25.59 29.22
N ALA A 400 11.26 -26.20 28.26
CA ALA A 400 12.37 -25.58 27.55
C ALA A 400 11.89 -24.37 26.72
N PHE A 401 10.84 -24.55 25.90
CA PHE A 401 10.27 -23.46 25.10
C PHE A 401 9.69 -22.33 25.95
N LYS A 402 9.06 -22.65 27.07
CA LYS A 402 8.56 -21.64 28.02
C LYS A 402 9.70 -20.74 28.53
N ALA A 403 10.85 -21.32 28.86
CA ALA A 403 12.00 -20.54 29.33
C ALA A 403 12.56 -19.61 28.24
N CYS A 404 12.75 -20.14 27.00
CA CYS A 404 13.17 -19.34 25.85
C CYS A 404 12.16 -18.24 25.51
N TYR A 405 10.86 -18.55 25.52
CA TYR A 405 9.79 -17.57 25.29
C TYR A 405 9.80 -16.44 26.32
N GLN A 406 9.91 -16.77 27.63
CA GLN A 406 9.95 -15.76 28.70
C GLN A 406 11.15 -14.81 28.55
N ARG A 407 12.30 -15.32 28.12
CA ARG A 407 13.48 -14.48 27.83
C ARG A 407 13.21 -13.56 26.65
N SER A 408 12.71 -14.12 25.54
CA SER A 408 12.39 -13.31 24.35
C SER A 408 11.33 -12.22 24.62
N VAL A 409 10.41 -12.47 25.56
CA VAL A 409 9.46 -11.44 26.03
C VAL A 409 10.20 -10.33 26.82
N ALA A 410 11.15 -10.70 27.68
CA ALA A 410 11.93 -9.72 28.42
C ALA A 410 12.82 -8.86 27.50
N ASP A 411 13.42 -9.48 26.49
CA ASP A 411 14.20 -8.78 25.46
C ASP A 411 13.33 -7.80 24.67
N LEU A 412 12.13 -8.22 24.26
CA LEU A 412 11.17 -7.30 23.60
C LEU A 412 10.80 -6.13 24.52
N GLN A 413 10.55 -6.37 25.80
CA GLN A 413 10.23 -5.30 26.74
C GLN A 413 11.37 -4.27 26.86
N ALA A 414 12.62 -4.72 26.85
CA ALA A 414 13.80 -3.85 26.84
C ALA A 414 13.91 -3.06 25.52
N GLU A 415 13.72 -3.71 24.37
CA GLU A 415 13.72 -3.06 23.05
C GLU A 415 12.59 -2.01 22.93
N VAL A 416 11.41 -2.29 23.44
CA VAL A 416 10.29 -1.33 23.47
C VAL A 416 10.61 -0.12 24.34
N ALA A 417 11.16 -0.33 25.54
CA ALA A 417 11.54 0.77 26.42
C ALA A 417 12.64 1.66 25.80
N GLU A 418 13.60 1.05 25.12
CA GLU A 418 14.64 1.79 24.38
C GLU A 418 14.02 2.59 23.22
N THR A 419 13.12 2.00 22.44
CA THR A 419 12.43 2.67 21.33
C THR A 419 11.59 3.84 21.82
N GLN A 420 10.86 3.68 22.93
CA GLN A 420 10.10 4.78 23.57
C GLN A 420 11.04 5.91 24.03
N LYS A 421 12.18 5.58 24.62
CA LYS A 421 13.19 6.58 25.01
C LYS A 421 13.72 7.33 23.80
N LYS A 422 14.04 6.65 22.70
CA LYS A 422 14.50 7.28 21.45
C LYS A 422 13.43 8.19 20.84
N LEU A 423 12.17 7.77 20.86
CA LEU A 423 11.04 8.62 20.44
C LEU A 423 10.93 9.89 21.29
N GLY A 424 11.02 9.77 22.61
CA GLY A 424 11.02 10.92 23.53
C GLY A 424 12.21 11.86 23.27
N ASN A 425 13.40 11.32 23.02
CA ASN A 425 14.58 12.11 22.68
C ASN A 425 14.45 12.84 21.35
N LEU A 426 13.88 12.17 20.32
CA LEU A 426 13.56 12.80 19.04
C LEU A 426 12.66 14.02 19.23
N LEU A 427 11.54 13.85 19.91
CA LEU A 427 10.57 14.94 20.14
C LEU A 427 11.19 16.08 20.95
N ARG A 428 11.99 15.74 21.99
CA ARG A 428 12.72 16.73 22.80
C ARG A 428 13.74 17.50 21.95
N PHE A 429 14.55 16.81 21.14
CA PHE A 429 15.52 17.46 20.27
C PHE A 429 14.85 18.43 19.29
N LEU A 430 13.76 18.00 18.63
CA LEU A 430 13.02 18.87 17.70
C LEU A 430 12.44 20.10 18.43
N GLN A 431 11.95 19.91 19.64
CA GLN A 431 11.40 21.01 20.43
C GLN A 431 12.49 22.01 20.90
N GLU A 432 13.68 21.52 21.27
CA GLU A 432 14.82 22.37 21.66
C GLU A 432 15.43 23.09 20.45
N ALA A 433 15.54 22.40 19.30
CA ALA A 433 16.10 22.98 18.08
C ALA A 433 15.15 23.98 17.41
N PHE A 434 13.88 23.62 17.24
CA PHE A 434 12.93 24.32 16.35
C PHE A 434 11.68 24.85 17.07
N GLY A 435 11.55 24.59 18.38
CA GLY A 435 10.35 24.98 19.14
C GLY A 435 9.11 24.19 18.71
N LYS A 436 7.93 24.83 18.72
CA LYS A 436 6.66 24.23 18.27
C LYS A 436 6.38 24.55 16.79
N GLY A 437 7.41 24.59 15.96
CA GLY A 437 7.36 24.97 14.55
C GLY A 437 6.89 23.87 13.62
N THR A 438 7.14 24.09 12.32
CA THR A 438 6.75 23.19 11.21
C THR A 438 7.39 21.81 11.35
N GLU A 439 8.66 21.76 11.80
CA GLU A 439 9.46 20.54 11.95
C GLU A 439 8.86 19.58 12.97
N LEU A 440 8.48 20.07 14.15
CA LEU A 440 7.82 19.27 15.17
C LEU A 440 6.41 18.84 14.72
N SER A 441 5.68 19.77 14.04
CA SER A 441 4.35 19.47 13.51
C SER A 441 4.40 18.36 12.45
N MET A 442 5.39 18.39 11.57
CA MET A 442 5.62 17.34 10.57
C MET A 442 5.92 16.00 11.24
N ALA A 443 6.84 15.97 12.20
CA ALA A 443 7.18 14.75 12.90
C ALA A 443 5.98 14.10 13.60
N VAL A 444 5.17 14.89 14.31
CA VAL A 444 3.97 14.39 15.00
C VAL A 444 2.90 13.94 14.00
N ASN A 445 2.75 14.64 12.87
CA ASN A 445 1.83 14.23 11.81
C ASN A 445 2.25 12.89 11.20
N ASP A 446 3.52 12.72 10.85
CA ASP A 446 4.06 11.47 10.33
C ASP A 446 3.91 10.31 11.32
N LEU A 447 4.17 10.55 12.61
CA LEU A 447 3.92 9.56 13.68
C LEU A 447 2.44 9.17 13.81
N THR A 448 1.53 10.09 13.51
CA THR A 448 0.08 9.83 13.56
C THR A 448 -0.41 9.05 12.35
N VAL A 449 0.15 9.33 11.17
CA VAL A 449 -0.32 8.77 9.88
C VAL A 449 0.38 7.45 9.53
N ALA A 450 1.67 7.29 9.89
CA ALA A 450 2.44 6.11 9.54
C ALA A 450 1.91 4.85 10.26
N PRO A 451 1.50 3.80 9.51
CA PRO A 451 0.95 2.57 10.08
C PRO A 451 1.89 1.88 11.07
N VAL A 452 3.20 1.91 10.80
CA VAL A 452 4.23 1.36 11.71
C VAL A 452 4.18 2.05 13.08
N ALA A 453 4.14 3.39 13.08
CA ALA A 453 4.05 4.17 14.31
C ALA A 453 2.70 3.96 15.00
N THR A 454 1.60 3.97 14.25
CA THR A 454 0.25 3.74 14.78
C THR A 454 0.13 2.35 15.41
N ALA A 455 0.68 1.30 14.78
CA ALA A 455 0.69 -0.05 15.32
C ALA A 455 1.53 -0.12 16.61
N PHE A 456 2.72 0.48 16.62
CA PHE A 456 3.58 0.53 17.81
C PHE A 456 2.91 1.30 18.96
N LEU A 457 2.40 2.50 18.71
CA LEU A 457 1.76 3.34 19.71
C LEU A 457 0.44 2.76 20.23
N GLY A 458 -0.26 1.98 19.42
CA GLY A 458 -1.47 1.25 19.81
C GLY A 458 -1.19 0.04 20.69
N GLN A 459 -0.02 -0.60 20.53
CA GLN A 459 0.42 -1.75 21.36
C GLN A 459 1.20 -1.30 22.60
N PHE A 460 2.02 -0.25 22.46
CA PHE A 460 2.97 0.24 23.46
C PHE A 460 2.77 1.74 23.66
N LEU A 461 1.96 2.13 24.63
CA LEU A 461 1.63 3.53 24.92
C LEU A 461 2.88 4.37 25.17
N SER A 462 3.02 5.52 24.50
CA SER A 462 4.09 6.50 24.71
C SER A 462 3.52 7.81 25.26
N THR A 463 3.87 8.13 26.50
CA THR A 463 3.44 9.37 27.18
C THR A 463 3.95 10.62 26.47
N ASP A 464 5.20 10.58 25.97
CA ASP A 464 5.87 11.71 25.34
C ASP A 464 5.21 12.09 24.01
N TYR A 465 4.84 11.09 23.19
CA TYR A 465 4.09 11.34 21.97
C TYR A 465 2.73 11.99 22.24
N PHE A 466 1.96 11.45 23.19
CA PHE A 466 0.64 12.01 23.51
C PHE A 466 0.72 13.41 24.11
N ALA A 467 1.78 13.71 24.90
CA ALA A 467 2.02 15.05 25.41
C ALA A 467 2.34 16.02 24.27
N ALA A 468 3.28 15.67 23.36
CA ALA A 468 3.64 16.51 22.21
C ALA A 468 2.45 16.75 21.25
N SER A 469 1.67 15.70 20.97
CA SER A 469 0.48 15.81 20.11
C SER A 469 -0.58 16.75 20.70
N ARG A 470 -0.87 16.61 21.99
CA ARG A 470 -1.81 17.50 22.70
C ARG A 470 -1.32 18.94 22.74
N ASP A 471 -0.05 19.14 23.02
CA ASP A 471 0.57 20.47 23.08
C ASP A 471 0.49 21.21 21.73
N LEU A 472 0.71 20.50 20.62
CA LEU A 472 0.56 21.05 19.26
C LEU A 472 -0.88 21.38 18.91
N GLN A 473 -1.84 20.56 19.31
CA GLN A 473 -3.27 20.84 19.09
C GLN A 473 -3.70 22.11 19.83
N LEU A 474 -3.30 22.28 21.08
CA LEU A 474 -3.57 23.49 21.88
C LEU A 474 -2.90 24.72 21.26
N HIS A 475 -1.67 24.58 20.76
CA HIS A 475 -0.94 25.67 20.11
C HIS A 475 -1.65 26.11 18.81
N ARG A 476 -2.03 25.17 17.93
CA ARG A 476 -2.80 25.46 16.72
C ARG A 476 -4.15 26.14 17.00
N GLN A 477 -4.87 25.68 18.02
CA GLN A 477 -6.13 26.32 18.44
C GLN A 477 -5.90 27.76 18.93
N SER A 478 -4.83 27.99 19.67
CA SER A 478 -4.46 29.33 20.14
C SER A 478 -4.10 30.27 18.98
N GLU A 479 -3.32 29.81 18.01
CA GLU A 479 -2.97 30.56 16.80
C GLU A 479 -4.22 30.90 15.96
N GLN A 480 -5.11 29.93 15.77
CA GLN A 480 -6.37 30.15 15.05
C GLN A 480 -7.26 31.17 15.74
N LEU A 481 -7.35 31.14 17.07
CA LEU A 481 -8.08 32.10 17.84
C LEU A 481 -7.48 33.53 17.75
N LEU A 482 -6.14 33.63 17.83
CA LEU A 482 -5.43 34.88 17.65
C LEU A 482 -5.68 35.49 16.26
N HIS A 483 -5.57 34.64 15.21
CA HIS A 483 -5.82 35.05 13.84
C HIS A 483 -7.28 35.49 13.62
N GLN A 484 -8.25 34.83 14.26
CA GLN A 484 -9.65 35.24 14.22
C GLN A 484 -9.88 36.61 14.95
N ILE A 485 -9.16 36.87 16.06
CA ILE A 485 -9.19 38.11 16.76
C ILE A 485 -8.61 39.25 15.89
N ASP A 486 -7.48 39.00 15.21
CA ASP A 486 -6.86 39.96 14.30
C ASP A 486 -7.73 40.29 13.08
N LEU A 487 -8.49 39.29 12.55
CA LEU A 487 -9.41 39.48 11.43
C LEU A 487 -10.71 40.22 11.82
N THR A 488 -11.12 40.19 13.10
CA THR A 488 -12.34 40.86 13.55
C THR A 488 -12.15 42.37 13.80
N GLY A 489 -10.89 42.88 13.65
CA GLY A 489 -10.60 44.31 13.56
C GLY A 489 -11.38 45.13 14.58
N LEU A 490 -11.08 44.99 15.85
CA LEU A 490 -11.45 46.00 16.83
C LEU A 490 -10.51 47.21 16.66
N VAL A 491 -10.84 48.05 15.70
CA VAL A 491 -10.39 49.43 15.63
C VAL A 491 -11.55 50.31 16.05
#